data_062979bd7f8fc217eef4f953ef8ecae5
#
_entry.id   062979bd7f8fc217eef4f953ef8ecae5
#
_cell.length_a   1.000
_cell.length_b   1.000
_cell.length_c   1.000
_cell.angle_alpha   90.00
_cell.angle_beta   90.00
_cell.angle_gamma   90.00
#
_symmetry.space_group_name_H-M   'P 1'
#
loop_
_entity.id
_entity.type
_entity.pdbx_description
1 polymer ?
#
loop_
_entity_poly.entity_id
_entity_poly.type
_entity_poly.pdbx_seq_one_letter_code
_entity_poly.pdbx_strand_id
1 'polypeptide(L)'
;EILRCLVGSEMCIRDSCTAVSYRLPIITVIMNNRVLGNVRQWQTMFYGSRYSQTDPHRKTDYVKLADAFGAVGYRVSNIAELREALRKAQQSDGPVLIDCQIDKDERVLPMIPAGGTIDLAASGLGDLACLYDVPWTEVLGQAGESHCRYLT
;
A
#
# COMPACT_ATOMS: atom_id res chain seq x y z
N GLU A 1 -24.06 3.44 -6.53
CA GLU A 1 -23.05 4.51 -6.54
C GLU A 1 -21.99 4.16 -5.51
N ILE A 2 -20.81 3.77 -5.97
CA ILE A 2 -19.72 3.40 -5.06
C ILE A 2 -19.15 4.69 -4.52
N LEU A 3 -19.40 4.98 -3.25
CA LEU A 3 -18.68 6.00 -2.51
C LEU A 3 -17.21 5.60 -2.45
N ARG A 4 -16.40 6.19 -3.30
CA ARG A 4 -14.97 6.01 -3.30
C ARG A 4 -14.43 6.68 -2.06
N CYS A 5 -14.08 5.89 -1.06
CA CYS A 5 -13.28 6.37 0.04
C CYS A 5 -11.91 6.71 -0.52
N LEU A 6 -11.57 7.98 -0.61
CA LEU A 6 -10.23 8.43 -0.88
C LEU A 6 -9.31 7.89 0.21
N VAL A 7 -8.19 7.34 -0.21
CA VAL A 7 -7.10 6.85 0.60
C VAL A 7 -6.68 7.90 1.62
N GLY A 8 -7.25 7.85 2.76
CA GLY A 8 -6.95 8.71 3.87
C GLY A 8 -7.22 7.94 5.12
N SER A 9 -6.35 7.18 5.35
CA SER A 9 -5.95 6.28 6.40
C SER A 9 -6.75 6.27 7.71
N GLU A 10 -7.00 7.35 8.36
CA GLU A 10 -7.53 7.32 9.73
C GLU A 10 -9.02 7.68 9.83
N MET A 11 -9.53 8.44 8.90
CA MET A 11 -10.95 8.83 8.90
C MET A 11 -11.86 7.65 8.58
N CYS A 12 -11.49 6.80 7.62
CA CYS A 12 -12.33 5.69 7.19
C CYS A 12 -12.60 4.66 8.31
N ILE A 13 -11.65 4.44 9.21
CA ILE A 13 -11.83 3.49 10.32
C ILE A 13 -12.79 4.07 11.38
N ARG A 14 -12.70 5.36 11.69
CA ARG A 14 -13.62 6.01 12.61
C ARG A 14 -15.05 6.08 12.06
N ASP A 15 -15.17 6.31 10.76
CA ASP A 15 -16.46 6.38 10.07
C ASP A 15 -17.16 5.01 9.98
N SER A 16 -16.47 3.93 10.34
CA SER A 16 -17.06 2.58 10.40
C SER A 16 -18.25 2.53 11.37
N CYS A 17 -18.24 3.23 12.49
CA CYS A 17 -19.39 3.32 13.39
C CYS A 17 -20.60 3.94 12.70
N THR A 18 -20.40 5.01 11.94
CA THR A 18 -21.45 5.66 11.17
C THR A 18 -21.96 4.75 10.07
N ALA A 19 -21.05 4.10 9.35
CA ALA A 19 -21.40 3.15 8.29
C ALA A 19 -22.23 1.97 8.83
N VAL A 20 -21.89 1.43 9.98
CA VAL A 20 -22.66 0.38 10.66
C VAL A 20 -24.04 0.90 11.06
N SER A 21 -24.11 2.06 11.70
CA SER A 21 -25.38 2.64 12.20
C SER A 21 -26.39 2.89 11.08
N TYR A 22 -25.89 3.31 9.92
CA TYR A 22 -26.73 3.59 8.75
C TYR A 22 -26.79 2.44 7.74
N ARG A 23 -26.18 1.29 8.04
CA ARG A 23 -26.09 0.11 7.15
C ARG A 23 -25.58 0.44 5.76
N LEU A 24 -24.51 1.25 5.70
CA LEU A 24 -23.93 1.63 4.42
C LEU A 24 -23.03 0.49 3.91
N PRO A 25 -23.25 -0.03 2.69
CA PRO A 25 -22.46 -1.14 2.15
C PRO A 25 -21.12 -0.65 1.60
N ILE A 26 -20.25 -0.18 2.50
CA ILE A 26 -18.90 0.31 2.18
C ILE A 26 -17.92 -0.85 2.29
N ILE A 27 -17.09 -1.03 1.26
CA ILE A 27 -16.01 -2.01 1.27
C ILE A 27 -14.70 -1.26 1.49
N THR A 28 -14.06 -1.49 2.65
CA THR A 28 -12.74 -0.95 3.00
C THR A 28 -11.69 -2.03 2.83
N VAL A 29 -10.71 -1.80 1.95
CA VAL A 29 -9.59 -2.73 1.74
C VAL A 29 -8.32 -2.11 2.32
N ILE A 30 -7.72 -2.78 3.30
CA ILE A 30 -6.45 -2.39 3.93
C ILE A 30 -5.33 -3.20 3.32
N MET A 31 -4.40 -2.53 2.63
CA MET A 31 -3.15 -3.14 2.16
C MET A 31 -2.17 -3.17 3.33
N ASN A 32 -2.17 -4.28 4.06
CA ASN A 32 -1.48 -4.39 5.34
C ASN A 32 -0.09 -5.03 5.18
N ASN A 33 0.92 -4.20 5.00
CA ASN A 33 2.32 -4.60 4.99
C ASN A 33 2.99 -4.50 6.38
N ARG A 34 2.27 -4.07 7.42
CA ARG A 34 2.73 -3.91 8.82
C ARG A 34 3.86 -2.91 9.03
N VAL A 35 4.26 -2.18 8.00
CA VAL A 35 5.33 -1.17 8.05
C VAL A 35 4.83 0.16 7.53
N LEU A 36 5.62 1.22 7.69
CA LEU A 36 5.42 2.48 7.01
C LEU A 36 5.97 2.35 5.58
N GLY A 37 5.20 1.67 4.71
CA GLY A 37 5.66 1.16 3.43
C GLY A 37 6.27 2.22 2.53
N ASN A 38 5.63 3.37 2.40
CA ASN A 38 6.13 4.47 1.57
C ASN A 38 7.49 4.98 2.04
N VAL A 39 7.64 5.20 3.36
CA VAL A 39 8.91 5.63 3.95
C VAL A 39 9.99 4.55 3.81
N ARG A 40 9.61 3.27 4.04
CA ARG A 40 10.51 2.14 3.87
C ARG A 40 10.99 2.00 2.42
N GLN A 41 10.10 2.18 1.44
CA GLN A 41 10.46 2.19 0.02
C GLN A 41 11.51 3.25 -0.29
N TRP A 42 11.35 4.47 0.20
CA TRP A 42 12.33 5.55 0.06
C TRP A 42 13.67 5.19 0.72
N GLN A 43 13.64 4.63 1.92
CA GLN A 43 14.87 4.20 2.60
C GLN A 43 15.59 3.08 1.84
N THR A 44 14.84 2.20 1.20
CA THR A 44 15.43 1.17 0.32
C THR A 44 16.09 1.81 -0.90
N MET A 45 15.39 2.72 -1.57
CA MET A 45 15.78 3.23 -2.88
C MET A 45 16.88 4.29 -2.81
N PHE A 46 16.85 5.17 -1.80
CA PHE A 46 17.73 6.34 -1.75
C PHE A 46 18.71 6.33 -0.57
N TYR A 47 18.50 5.49 0.42
CA TYR A 47 19.32 5.50 1.64
C TYR A 47 20.03 4.18 1.89
N GLY A 48 20.27 3.39 0.84
CA GLY A 48 21.01 2.13 0.91
C GLY A 48 20.43 1.14 1.93
N SER A 49 19.08 1.04 1.98
CA SER A 49 18.34 0.15 2.90
C SER A 49 18.64 0.40 4.39
N ARG A 50 19.05 1.60 4.74
CA ARG A 50 19.23 2.00 6.15
C ARG A 50 17.88 2.37 6.76
N TYR A 51 17.19 1.36 7.29
CA TYR A 51 15.85 1.52 7.86
C TYR A 51 15.89 2.19 9.23
N SER A 52 15.05 3.20 9.40
CA SER A 52 14.87 3.89 10.68
C SER A 52 13.38 4.15 10.92
N GLN A 53 12.85 3.64 12.03
CA GLN A 53 11.48 3.85 12.50
C GLN A 53 10.38 3.47 11.48
N THR A 54 10.68 2.61 10.51
CA THR A 54 9.71 2.19 9.48
C THR A 54 8.96 0.92 9.84
N ASP A 55 9.39 0.20 10.87
CA ASP A 55 8.69 -0.96 11.42
C ASP A 55 8.20 -0.64 12.85
N PRO A 56 6.98 -0.11 12.98
CA PRO A 56 6.45 0.32 14.28
C PRO A 56 6.01 -0.83 15.18
N HIS A 57 6.19 -2.10 14.78
CA HIS A 57 5.80 -3.31 15.53
C HIS A 57 4.36 -3.27 16.06
N ARG A 58 3.44 -2.66 15.33
CA ARG A 58 2.04 -2.54 15.72
C ARG A 58 1.35 -3.90 15.73
N LYS A 59 0.62 -4.17 16.81
CA LYS A 59 -0.18 -5.40 16.98
C LYS A 59 -1.65 -5.20 16.61
N THR A 60 -1.96 -4.21 15.78
CA THR A 60 -3.33 -3.90 15.38
C THR A 60 -3.93 -5.07 14.61
N ASP A 61 -5.07 -5.55 15.08
CA ASP A 61 -5.89 -6.56 14.40
C ASP A 61 -7.12 -5.87 13.81
N TYR A 62 -7.10 -5.65 12.50
CA TYR A 62 -8.16 -4.91 11.80
C TYR A 62 -9.47 -5.71 11.71
N VAL A 63 -9.41 -7.04 11.71
CA VAL A 63 -10.62 -7.88 11.73
C VAL A 63 -11.35 -7.74 13.05
N LYS A 64 -10.63 -7.81 14.17
CA LYS A 64 -11.21 -7.56 15.50
C LYS A 64 -11.71 -6.13 15.64
N LEU A 65 -11.03 -5.17 15.02
CA LEU A 65 -11.47 -3.78 15.01
C LEU A 65 -12.80 -3.62 14.25
N ALA A 66 -12.94 -4.27 13.10
CA ALA A 66 -14.19 -4.28 12.35
C ALA A 66 -15.33 -4.88 13.18
N ASP A 67 -15.09 -6.03 13.81
CA ASP A 67 -16.06 -6.70 14.70
C ASP A 67 -16.47 -5.81 15.87
N ALA A 68 -15.52 -5.14 16.52
CA ALA A 68 -15.79 -4.21 17.61
C ALA A 68 -16.69 -3.02 17.20
N PHE A 69 -16.67 -2.62 15.93
CA PHE A 69 -17.58 -1.61 15.39
C PHE A 69 -18.91 -2.21 14.88
N GLY A 70 -19.04 -3.53 14.84
CA GLY A 70 -20.21 -4.23 14.28
C GLY A 70 -20.16 -4.36 12.76
N ALA A 71 -19.00 -4.21 12.14
CA ALA A 71 -18.76 -4.45 10.71
C ALA A 71 -18.23 -5.88 10.50
N VAL A 72 -18.36 -6.38 9.27
CA VAL A 72 -17.79 -7.68 8.89
C VAL A 72 -16.33 -7.52 8.50
N GLY A 73 -15.43 -8.32 9.10
CA GLY A 73 -14.00 -8.30 8.81
C GLY A 73 -13.51 -9.59 8.15
N TYR A 74 -12.71 -9.47 7.10
CA TYR A 74 -12.02 -10.60 6.46
C TYR A 74 -10.51 -10.36 6.47
N ARG A 75 -9.73 -11.42 6.74
CA ARG A 75 -8.28 -11.42 6.53
C ARG A 75 -7.95 -12.29 5.35
N VAL A 76 -7.14 -11.77 4.42
CA VAL A 76 -6.78 -12.45 3.19
C VAL A 76 -5.28 -12.34 2.94
N SER A 77 -4.69 -13.42 2.41
CA SER A 77 -3.25 -13.54 2.16
C SER A 77 -2.92 -13.86 0.70
N ASN A 78 -3.93 -14.10 -0.12
CA ASN A 78 -3.77 -14.42 -1.53
C ASN A 78 -4.95 -13.91 -2.37
N ILE A 79 -4.77 -13.91 -3.69
CA ILE A 79 -5.75 -13.39 -4.65
C ILE A 79 -7.07 -14.18 -4.64
N ALA A 80 -7.01 -15.49 -4.41
CA ALA A 80 -8.21 -16.32 -4.39
C ALA A 80 -9.10 -15.97 -3.20
N GLU A 81 -8.51 -15.83 -2.01
CA GLU A 81 -9.20 -15.37 -0.80
C GLU A 81 -9.75 -13.94 -0.97
N LEU A 82 -8.98 -13.04 -1.60
CA LEU A 82 -9.43 -11.67 -1.86
C LEU A 82 -10.66 -11.65 -2.78
N ARG A 83 -10.67 -12.44 -3.84
CA ARG A 83 -11.83 -12.55 -4.74
C ARG A 83 -13.07 -13.04 -4.02
N GLU A 84 -12.92 -14.04 -3.17
CA GLU A 84 -14.02 -14.59 -2.38
C GLU A 84 -14.52 -13.58 -1.34
N ALA A 85 -13.62 -12.89 -0.65
CA ALA A 85 -13.97 -11.84 0.30
C ALA A 85 -14.71 -10.68 -0.38
N LEU A 86 -14.25 -10.23 -1.55
CA LEU A 86 -14.92 -9.18 -2.33
C LEU A 86 -16.31 -9.62 -2.79
N ARG A 87 -16.47 -10.88 -3.23
CA ARG A 87 -17.80 -11.42 -3.61
C ARG A 87 -18.77 -11.41 -2.43
N LYS A 88 -18.32 -11.83 -1.24
CA LYS A 88 -19.11 -11.78 -0.02
C LYS A 88 -19.42 -10.33 0.39
N ALA A 89 -18.44 -9.44 0.28
CA ALA A 89 -18.60 -8.03 0.61
C ALA A 89 -19.64 -7.34 -0.28
N GLN A 90 -19.70 -7.67 -1.57
CA GLN A 90 -20.71 -7.14 -2.49
C GLN A 90 -22.15 -7.59 -2.17
N GLN A 91 -22.30 -8.68 -1.45
CA GLN A 91 -23.59 -9.22 -1.02
C GLN A 91 -23.98 -8.78 0.40
N SER A 92 -23.13 -8.01 1.06
CA SER A 92 -23.36 -7.53 2.43
C SER A 92 -24.25 -6.28 2.43
N ASP A 93 -25.20 -6.25 3.36
CA ASP A 93 -26.07 -5.09 3.61
C ASP A 93 -25.42 -4.03 4.50
N GLY A 94 -24.19 -4.24 4.93
CA GLY A 94 -23.44 -3.37 5.83
C GLY A 94 -21.98 -3.23 5.44
N PRO A 95 -21.22 -2.46 6.23
CA PRO A 95 -19.81 -2.22 5.93
C PRO A 95 -18.96 -3.47 6.12
N VAL A 96 -18.01 -3.66 5.21
CA VAL A 96 -17.05 -4.77 5.22
C VAL A 96 -15.64 -4.22 5.20
N LEU A 97 -14.76 -4.80 6.03
CA LEU A 97 -13.34 -4.48 6.06
C LEU A 97 -12.54 -5.72 5.64
N ILE A 98 -11.64 -5.56 4.67
CA ILE A 98 -10.78 -6.62 4.17
C ILE A 98 -9.32 -6.26 4.50
N ASP A 99 -8.69 -7.04 5.37
CA ASP A 99 -7.28 -6.91 5.78
C ASP A 99 -6.42 -7.78 4.87
N CYS A 100 -5.86 -7.18 3.80
CA CYS A 100 -4.98 -7.85 2.85
C CYS A 100 -3.56 -7.88 3.39
N GLN A 101 -3.07 -9.07 3.76
CA GLN A 101 -1.70 -9.27 4.20
C GLN A 101 -0.77 -9.28 2.98
N ILE A 102 0.09 -8.28 2.88
CA ILE A 102 1.09 -8.16 1.80
C ILE A 102 2.51 -8.14 2.38
N ASP A 103 3.50 -8.37 1.52
CA ASP A 103 4.89 -8.32 1.93
C ASP A 103 5.29 -6.89 2.34
N LYS A 104 6.16 -6.78 3.34
CA LYS A 104 6.64 -5.49 3.86
C LYS A 104 7.50 -4.70 2.86
N ASP A 105 8.11 -5.40 1.92
CA ASP A 105 8.98 -4.84 0.90
C ASP A 105 8.29 -4.68 -0.46
N GLU A 106 6.95 -4.93 -0.51
CA GLU A 106 6.14 -4.63 -1.70
C GLU A 106 6.17 -3.14 -2.01
N ARG A 107 6.39 -2.81 -3.30
CA ARG A 107 6.61 -1.43 -3.75
C ARG A 107 5.41 -0.89 -4.51
N VAL A 108 5.19 0.40 -4.36
CA VAL A 108 4.19 1.13 -5.15
C VAL A 108 4.91 1.77 -6.34
N LEU A 109 4.73 1.16 -7.50
CA LEU A 109 5.32 1.61 -8.77
C LEU A 109 4.22 1.69 -9.85
N PRO A 110 4.32 2.57 -10.85
CA PRO A 110 5.38 3.56 -11.05
C PRO A 110 5.33 4.71 -10.05
N MET A 111 6.46 5.36 -9.81
CA MET A 111 6.60 6.49 -8.89
C MET A 111 7.14 7.71 -9.62
N ILE A 112 6.53 8.86 -9.39
CA ILE A 112 7.02 10.15 -9.92
C ILE A 112 7.98 10.74 -8.90
N PRO A 113 9.24 11.03 -9.25
CA PRO A 113 10.20 11.65 -8.35
C PRO A 113 9.78 13.07 -7.98
N ALA A 114 10.24 13.55 -6.83
CA ALA A 114 9.93 14.89 -6.36
C ALA A 114 10.40 15.94 -7.38
N GLY A 115 9.48 16.82 -7.81
CA GLY A 115 9.75 17.82 -8.84
C GLY A 115 9.72 17.27 -10.29
N GLY A 116 9.47 15.99 -10.48
CA GLY A 116 9.34 15.36 -11.79
C GLY A 116 7.96 15.50 -12.41
N THR A 117 7.87 15.19 -13.70
CA THR A 117 6.62 15.08 -14.45
C THR A 117 6.20 13.62 -14.60
N ILE A 118 5.01 13.38 -15.14
CA ILE A 118 4.50 12.03 -15.38
C ILE A 118 5.36 11.25 -16.38
N ASP A 119 6.00 11.94 -17.30
CA ASP A 119 6.92 11.35 -18.29
C ASP A 119 8.20 10.79 -17.65
N LEU A 120 8.51 11.26 -16.43
CA LEU A 120 9.63 10.80 -15.63
C LEU A 120 9.22 9.77 -14.57
N ALA A 121 8.02 9.17 -14.70
CA ALA A 121 7.57 8.17 -13.76
C ALA A 121 8.46 6.93 -13.80
N ALA A 122 9.12 6.66 -12.68
CA ALA A 122 10.01 5.52 -12.55
C ALA A 122 9.21 4.23 -12.30
N SER A 123 9.45 3.22 -13.12
CA SER A 123 8.84 1.89 -13.00
C SER A 123 9.69 0.90 -12.20
N GLY A 124 10.92 1.28 -11.86
CA GLY A 124 11.85 0.47 -11.10
C GLY A 124 12.97 1.29 -10.46
N LEU A 125 13.80 0.63 -9.67
CA LEU A 125 14.96 1.25 -9.00
C LEU A 125 15.94 1.89 -10.00
N GLY A 126 16.10 1.22 -11.15
CA GLY A 126 16.98 1.67 -12.21
C GLY A 126 16.61 3.02 -12.75
N ASP A 127 15.35 3.20 -13.06
CA ASP A 127 14.82 4.43 -13.60
C ASP A 127 15.03 5.61 -12.63
N LEU A 128 14.79 5.37 -11.34
CA LEU A 128 14.97 6.40 -10.31
C LEU A 128 16.43 6.81 -10.10
N ALA A 129 17.34 5.85 -10.12
CA ALA A 129 18.76 6.14 -9.98
C ALA A 129 19.28 7.02 -11.14
N CYS A 130 18.82 6.76 -12.37
CA CYS A 130 19.14 7.59 -13.52
C CYS A 130 18.59 9.01 -13.37
N LEU A 131 17.37 9.17 -12.90
CA LEU A 131 16.72 10.45 -12.73
C LEU A 131 17.39 11.36 -11.68
N TYR A 132 18.02 10.78 -10.67
CA TYR A 132 18.70 11.52 -9.61
C TYR A 132 20.22 11.55 -9.76
N ASP A 133 20.75 11.08 -10.90
CA ASP A 133 22.19 11.04 -11.17
C ASP A 133 22.99 10.33 -10.06
N VAL A 134 22.38 9.29 -9.47
CA VAL A 134 22.97 8.50 -8.38
C VAL A 134 23.84 7.40 -8.97
N PRO A 135 25.11 7.31 -8.61
CA PRO A 135 25.99 6.25 -9.10
C PRO A 135 25.46 4.86 -8.74
N TRP A 136 25.21 4.03 -9.72
CA TRP A 136 24.67 2.69 -9.59
C TRP A 136 25.45 1.78 -8.64
N THR A 137 26.77 1.96 -8.62
CA THR A 137 27.70 1.21 -7.77
C THR A 137 27.46 1.45 -6.28
N GLU A 138 26.93 2.59 -5.92
CA GLU A 138 26.64 2.92 -4.51
C GLU A 138 25.27 2.41 -4.05
N VAL A 139 24.30 2.26 -4.96
CA VAL A 139 22.89 1.95 -4.59
C VAL A 139 22.53 0.49 -4.83
N LEU A 140 23.01 -0.14 -5.89
CA LEU A 140 22.48 -1.43 -6.36
C LEU A 140 23.52 -2.51 -6.70
N GLY A 141 24.83 -2.20 -6.65
CA GLY A 141 25.84 -3.12 -7.17
C GLY A 141 25.74 -3.30 -8.70
N GLN A 142 26.39 -4.31 -9.25
CA GLN A 142 26.60 -4.49 -10.70
C GLN A 142 25.36 -4.72 -11.57
N ALA A 143 24.16 -4.73 -11.02
CA ALA A 143 22.92 -5.04 -11.76
C ALA A 143 22.33 -3.85 -12.55
N GLY A 144 22.88 -2.65 -12.40
CA GLY A 144 22.27 -1.41 -12.86
C GLY A 144 22.65 -0.88 -14.24
N GLU A 145 23.68 -1.42 -14.90
CA GLU A 145 24.23 -0.79 -16.11
C GLU A 145 23.37 -0.89 -17.38
N SER A 146 22.36 -1.76 -17.40
CA SER A 146 21.60 -2.02 -18.63
C SER A 146 20.40 -1.09 -18.86
N HIS A 147 19.92 -0.37 -17.86
CA HIS A 147 18.67 0.40 -17.97
C HIS A 147 18.83 1.88 -18.34
N CYS A 148 19.97 2.49 -18.06
CA CYS A 148 20.22 3.91 -18.41
C CYS A 148 20.39 4.19 -19.91
N ARG A 149 20.48 3.17 -20.77
CA ARG A 149 20.74 3.34 -22.21
C ARG A 149 19.53 3.81 -23.03
N TYR A 150 18.37 3.89 -22.46
CA TYR A 150 17.13 4.24 -23.17
C TYR A 150 16.67 5.69 -22.94
N LEU A 151 17.40 6.46 -22.15
CA LEU A 151 17.04 7.85 -21.82
C LEU A 151 17.97 8.89 -22.46
N THR A 152 18.83 8.51 -23.39
CA THR A 152 19.56 9.39 -24.30
C THR A 152 19.05 9.19 -25.75
#